data_2ffe24473775e3e7d9a3d64a46e1c933
#
_entry.id   2ffe24473775e3e7d9a3d64a46e1c933
#
_cell.length_a   1.000
_cell.length_b   1.000
_cell.length_c   1.000
_cell.angle_alpha   90.00
_cell.angle_beta   90.00
_cell.angle_gamma   90.00
#
_symmetry.space_group_name_H-M   'P 1'
#
loop_
_entity.id
_entity.type
_entity.pdbx_description
1 polymer ?
#
loop_
_entity_poly.entity_id
_entity_poly.type
_entity_poly.pdbx_seq_one_letter_code
_entity_poly.pdbx_strand_id
1 'polypeptide(L)'
;MSFWEKGHGQPFTAWTLLLLPFAGTPLLAQEFPPGYLDPGPILAAAAEAIGTDNLRCVTITGTGYAGAVGQQRLNDKNVDWPRGDPLANYTRTMNWAAGTMQEAFDRPPGKNPASWKYGQGWLGGTPLQLNSRQRFLVNGEFAWHLDGPDSAPVAAPPRDAALWQLDLWINPHGFLKAARLPGANPRATWRWELGEMGRDGPTTTPEKMTIVSITMFGKYRVDATINKENLLQRIHTWIPDPVLGDMNFEHEFTNASYVDLGDGIRFPTGWHSHQGWDDNYQMQSINAGHNGFGGTFDRIQPNECRDPVTVPDSVRAATFPVHVETEEIAEGVYWLGGSSHNSVAVEFEDFIAVVEAPLDEQRNLAVIEAIVQLIPDKPIRFLVNTHQHNDHIGGLRTYMHIGATIITHRLNYTFYTRDVLNYGQRTLEPDMVSLWPPTELAEGYFYEQVAENYVLSDGERNMNIYYVHPLGHVDGMLMAYLPNEQIVIEADLFDTHLPLPATATDANRSLYNQVQRLKLDVATIVPIHGHPVPWSDFLDVIGDTSAE
;
A
#
# COMPACT_ATOMS: atom_id res chain seq x y z
N MET A 1 26.18 25.82 66.13
CA MET A 1 26.98 26.99 65.94
C MET A 1 26.19 27.89 65.02
N SER A 2 25.32 28.67 65.51
CA SER A 2 25.20 30.06 66.05
C SER A 2 26.00 31.08 65.27
N PHE A 3 25.26 32.04 64.70
CA PHE A 3 25.38 33.51 64.80
C PHE A 3 24.40 34.11 63.76
N TRP A 4 23.32 34.72 64.09
CA TRP A 4 22.91 36.00 64.64
C TRP A 4 23.86 37.11 64.12
N GLU A 5 23.44 38.23 63.52
CA GLU A 5 22.52 39.30 63.93
C GLU A 5 22.39 40.35 62.81
N LYS A 6 21.36 41.04 62.78
CA LYS A 6 20.85 42.44 62.91
C LYS A 6 20.64 43.16 61.58
N GLY A 7 19.55 43.55 61.25
CA GLY A 7 18.53 44.51 61.48
C GLY A 7 18.96 45.97 61.23
N HIS A 8 18.37 46.65 60.20
CA HIS A 8 18.10 48.09 60.22
C HIS A 8 16.91 48.38 59.31
N GLY A 9 15.88 49.00 59.85
CA GLY A 9 14.73 49.56 59.17
C GLY A 9 15.05 50.81 58.41
N GLN A 10 14.40 51.02 57.29
CA GLN A 10 14.28 52.29 56.61
C GLN A 10 12.84 52.54 56.16
N PRO A 11 12.39 53.78 56.01
CA PRO A 11 10.98 54.12 56.05
C PRO A 11 10.26 54.02 54.69
N PHE A 12 8.95 53.83 54.78
CA PHE A 12 8.02 53.91 53.64
C PHE A 12 8.05 55.23 52.93
N THR A 13 8.45 55.28 51.66
CA THR A 13 8.20 56.34 50.71
C THR A 13 7.05 55.98 49.81
N ALA A 14 6.01 56.82 49.81
CA ALA A 14 4.84 56.70 48.94
C ALA A 14 5.24 56.81 47.47
N TRP A 15 4.96 55.80 46.68
CA TRP A 15 5.11 55.87 45.23
C TRP A 15 3.81 56.33 44.60
N THR A 16 3.88 57.50 43.98
CA THR A 16 2.82 58.03 43.13
C THR A 16 2.73 57.17 41.85
N LEU A 17 1.60 56.51 41.65
CA LEU A 17 1.32 55.79 40.37
C LEU A 17 1.19 56.81 39.24
N LEU A 18 2.21 56.93 38.41
CA LEU A 18 2.09 57.56 37.09
C LEU A 18 1.44 56.55 36.13
N LEU A 19 0.19 56.80 35.78
CA LEU A 19 -0.47 56.15 34.66
C LEU A 19 0.18 56.64 33.35
N LEU A 20 1.12 55.87 32.82
CA LEU A 20 1.58 56.00 31.45
C LEU A 20 0.53 55.41 30.50
N PRO A 21 0.18 56.10 29.38
CA PRO A 21 -0.70 55.51 28.40
C PRO A 21 0.01 54.28 27.77
N PHE A 22 -0.65 53.12 27.78
CA PHE A 22 -0.24 51.97 26.99
C PHE A 22 -0.30 52.40 25.51
N ALA A 23 0.82 52.84 24.96
CA ALA A 23 1.03 52.79 23.53
C ALA A 23 1.04 51.33 23.15
N GLY A 24 0.04 50.90 22.33
CA GLY A 24 -0.02 49.52 21.83
C GLY A 24 1.33 49.17 21.21
N THR A 25 2.03 48.25 21.82
CA THR A 25 3.19 47.62 21.19
C THR A 25 2.72 47.06 19.86
N PRO A 26 3.34 47.41 18.73
CA PRO A 26 3.06 46.72 17.48
C PRO A 26 3.29 45.22 17.74
N LEU A 27 2.33 44.40 17.37
CA LEU A 27 2.52 42.94 17.30
C LEU A 27 3.79 42.74 16.48
N LEU A 28 4.89 42.38 17.14
CA LEU A 28 6.09 41.96 16.45
C LEU A 28 5.67 40.80 15.54
N ALA A 29 5.92 40.97 14.26
CA ALA A 29 5.72 39.87 13.30
C ALA A 29 6.48 38.67 13.85
N GLN A 30 5.82 37.53 13.92
CA GLN A 30 6.44 36.30 14.39
C GLN A 30 7.65 36.02 13.48
N GLU A 31 8.87 36.09 14.02
CA GLU A 31 10.06 35.73 13.27
C GLU A 31 10.16 34.20 13.20
N PHE A 32 10.20 33.67 11.99
CA PHE A 32 10.44 32.25 11.76
C PHE A 32 11.95 32.00 11.71
N PRO A 33 12.41 30.81 12.18
CA PRO A 33 13.81 30.41 12.01
C PRO A 33 14.23 30.43 10.55
N PRO A 34 15.52 30.64 10.23
CA PRO A 34 16.01 30.60 8.85
C PRO A 34 15.59 29.34 8.12
N GLY A 35 15.05 29.48 6.91
CA GLY A 35 14.52 28.39 6.12
C GLY A 35 13.02 28.09 6.35
N TYR A 36 12.42 28.61 7.40
CA TYR A 36 10.97 28.52 7.62
C TYR A 36 10.27 29.79 7.10
N LEU A 37 9.03 29.60 6.66
CA LEU A 37 8.17 30.67 6.15
C LEU A 37 6.86 30.70 6.95
N ASP A 38 6.18 31.85 6.95
CA ASP A 38 4.80 31.92 7.45
C ASP A 38 3.86 31.19 6.48
N PRO A 39 3.22 30.10 6.88
CA PRO A 39 2.29 29.37 6.00
C PRO A 39 1.00 30.14 5.70
N GLY A 40 0.58 31.07 6.55
CA GLY A 40 -0.69 31.78 6.43
C GLY A 40 -0.84 32.53 5.10
N PRO A 41 0.04 33.50 4.78
CA PRO A 41 0.00 34.20 3.50
C PRO A 41 0.14 33.29 2.28
N ILE A 42 0.94 32.22 2.39
CA ILE A 42 1.17 31.26 1.30
C ILE A 42 -0.13 30.51 0.98
N LEU A 43 -0.77 29.95 2.01
CA LEU A 43 -2.04 29.23 1.89
C LEU A 43 -3.16 30.14 1.38
N ALA A 44 -3.18 31.41 1.83
CA ALA A 44 -4.16 32.40 1.35
C ALA A 44 -3.97 32.70 -0.13
N ALA A 45 -2.73 32.94 -0.59
CA ALA A 45 -2.42 33.22 -1.98
C ALA A 45 -2.74 32.00 -2.89
N ALA A 46 -2.42 30.79 -2.43
CA ALA A 46 -2.74 29.58 -3.18
C ALA A 46 -4.28 29.35 -3.25
N ALA A 47 -5.00 29.60 -2.17
CA ALA A 47 -6.45 29.48 -2.14
C ALA A 47 -7.13 30.51 -3.07
N GLU A 48 -6.63 31.72 -3.12
CA GLU A 48 -7.08 32.76 -4.06
C GLU A 48 -6.78 32.39 -5.49
N ALA A 49 -5.57 31.89 -5.78
CA ALA A 49 -5.12 31.54 -7.15
C ALA A 49 -5.99 30.48 -7.82
N ILE A 50 -6.59 29.56 -7.07
CA ILE A 50 -7.49 28.51 -7.60
C ILE A 50 -8.94 28.64 -7.15
N GLY A 51 -9.30 29.72 -6.41
CA GLY A 51 -10.68 29.96 -6.01
C GLY A 51 -11.25 28.95 -5.02
N THR A 52 -10.43 28.47 -4.07
CA THR A 52 -10.80 27.39 -3.13
C THR A 52 -12.04 27.69 -2.32
N ASP A 53 -12.27 28.94 -1.95
CA ASP A 53 -13.42 29.35 -1.13
C ASP A 53 -14.73 29.34 -1.92
N ASN A 54 -14.67 29.40 -3.25
CA ASN A 54 -15.81 29.36 -4.15
C ASN A 54 -16.21 27.92 -4.54
N LEU A 55 -15.37 26.91 -4.24
CA LEU A 55 -15.62 25.52 -4.56
C LEU A 55 -16.02 24.73 -3.31
N ARG A 56 -17.25 24.27 -3.22
CA ARG A 56 -17.77 23.45 -2.11
C ARG A 56 -17.59 21.96 -2.37
N CYS A 57 -17.86 21.55 -3.59
CA CYS A 57 -17.73 20.18 -4.07
C CYS A 57 -17.41 20.20 -5.57
N VAL A 58 -16.97 19.06 -6.08
CA VAL A 58 -16.72 18.90 -7.53
C VAL A 58 -17.08 17.49 -7.97
N THR A 59 -17.65 17.37 -9.16
CA THR A 59 -17.79 16.11 -9.87
C THR A 59 -16.91 16.14 -11.10
N ILE A 60 -16.04 15.15 -11.25
CA ILE A 60 -15.17 14.96 -12.42
C ILE A 60 -15.57 13.68 -13.15
N THR A 61 -15.52 13.70 -14.47
CA THR A 61 -15.72 12.52 -15.31
C THR A 61 -14.63 12.45 -16.37
N GLY A 62 -14.25 11.23 -16.78
CA GLY A 62 -13.21 11.02 -17.75
C GLY A 62 -12.81 9.56 -17.88
N THR A 63 -11.53 9.34 -18.07
CA THR A 63 -10.90 8.03 -18.19
C THR A 63 -9.63 7.98 -17.34
N GLY A 64 -9.17 6.78 -17.04
CA GLY A 64 -7.93 6.62 -16.29
C GLY A 64 -7.38 5.21 -16.38
N TYR A 65 -6.34 4.96 -15.61
CA TYR A 65 -5.80 3.64 -15.33
C TYR A 65 -5.42 3.54 -13.86
N ALA A 66 -5.37 2.34 -13.33
CA ALA A 66 -4.77 2.05 -12.03
C ALA A 66 -3.59 1.08 -12.22
N GLY A 67 -2.50 1.30 -11.51
CA GLY A 67 -1.34 0.41 -11.48
C GLY A 67 -1.57 -0.78 -10.55
N ALA A 68 -0.96 -1.91 -10.85
CA ALA A 68 -0.98 -3.10 -10.00
C ALA A 68 0.21 -3.04 -9.03
N VAL A 69 -0.03 -2.44 -7.84
CA VAL A 69 1.00 -2.20 -6.83
C VAL A 69 1.70 -3.50 -6.43
N GLY A 70 3.03 -3.52 -6.55
CA GLY A 70 3.83 -4.68 -6.17
C GLY A 70 3.70 -5.91 -7.07
N GLN A 71 3.10 -5.78 -8.28
CA GLN A 71 2.83 -6.88 -9.21
C GLN A 71 3.78 -6.91 -10.43
N GLN A 72 4.95 -6.29 -10.31
CA GLN A 72 5.93 -6.30 -11.40
C GLN A 72 6.55 -7.68 -11.60
N ARG A 73 6.81 -8.01 -12.87
CA ARG A 73 7.41 -9.27 -13.25
C ARG A 73 8.81 -9.49 -12.63
N LEU A 74 9.61 -8.43 -12.54
CA LEU A 74 10.95 -8.45 -11.98
C LEU A 74 11.15 -7.19 -11.16
N ASN A 75 11.69 -7.29 -9.97
CA ASN A 75 12.06 -6.15 -9.13
C ASN A 75 13.38 -5.53 -9.63
N ASP A 76 13.35 -4.99 -10.84
CA ASP A 76 14.41 -4.19 -11.44
C ASP A 76 13.96 -2.72 -11.45
N LYS A 77 14.88 -1.82 -11.17
CA LYS A 77 14.66 -0.37 -11.14
C LYS A 77 14.07 0.24 -12.42
N ASN A 78 14.16 -0.48 -13.53
CA ASN A 78 13.65 -0.03 -14.83
C ASN A 78 12.27 -0.64 -15.16
N VAL A 79 11.72 -1.44 -14.26
CA VAL A 79 10.42 -2.11 -14.44
C VAL A 79 9.38 -1.42 -13.58
N ASP A 80 8.43 -0.75 -14.22
CA ASP A 80 7.29 -0.14 -13.54
C ASP A 80 6.27 -1.21 -13.11
N TRP A 81 5.43 -0.87 -12.16
CA TRP A 81 4.27 -1.70 -11.85
C TRP A 81 3.36 -1.83 -13.07
N PRO A 82 2.80 -3.01 -13.33
CA PRO A 82 1.92 -3.17 -14.47
C PRO A 82 0.77 -2.18 -14.39
N ARG A 83 0.51 -1.48 -15.46
CA ARG A 83 -0.70 -0.68 -15.59
C ARG A 83 -1.87 -1.63 -15.70
N GLY A 84 -2.80 -1.49 -14.78
CA GLY A 84 -4.06 -2.23 -14.83
C GLY A 84 -4.88 -1.86 -16.06
N ASP A 85 -6.03 -2.52 -16.17
CA ASP A 85 -6.99 -2.21 -17.23
C ASP A 85 -7.44 -0.76 -17.17
N PRO A 86 -7.78 -0.15 -18.31
CA PRO A 86 -8.27 1.21 -18.32
C PRO A 86 -9.55 1.34 -17.50
N LEU A 87 -9.63 2.39 -16.70
CA LEU A 87 -10.83 2.76 -15.97
C LEU A 87 -11.75 3.54 -16.91
N ALA A 88 -12.74 2.85 -17.48
CA ALA A 88 -13.70 3.45 -18.39
C ALA A 88 -14.83 4.12 -17.61
N ASN A 89 -15.45 5.16 -18.20
CA ASN A 89 -16.55 5.90 -17.60
C ASN A 89 -16.25 6.33 -16.14
N TYR A 90 -15.03 6.76 -15.91
CA TYR A 90 -14.58 7.23 -14.60
C TYR A 90 -15.40 8.43 -14.15
N THR A 91 -15.87 8.38 -12.92
CA THR A 91 -16.59 9.49 -12.28
C THR A 91 -16.17 9.58 -10.82
N ARG A 92 -15.81 10.77 -10.37
CA ARG A 92 -15.50 11.02 -8.96
C ARG A 92 -16.17 12.29 -8.49
N THR A 93 -16.93 12.19 -7.39
CA THR A 93 -17.53 13.34 -6.70
C THR A 93 -16.85 13.50 -5.34
N MET A 94 -16.34 14.69 -5.08
CA MET A 94 -15.70 15.07 -3.82
C MET A 94 -16.51 16.19 -3.17
N ASN A 95 -16.94 15.99 -1.93
CA ASN A 95 -17.66 16.99 -1.13
C ASN A 95 -16.96 17.16 0.21
N TRP A 96 -16.07 18.12 0.27
CA TRP A 96 -15.24 18.37 1.46
C TRP A 96 -16.03 18.88 2.65
N ALA A 97 -17.13 19.64 2.42
CA ALA A 97 -17.97 20.14 3.50
C ALA A 97 -18.74 19.01 4.20
N ALA A 98 -19.13 17.99 3.46
CA ALA A 98 -19.81 16.81 3.98
C ALA A 98 -18.84 15.69 4.41
N GLY A 99 -17.55 15.77 4.06
CA GLY A 99 -16.59 14.71 4.29
C GLY A 99 -16.90 13.44 3.48
N THR A 100 -17.42 13.59 2.25
CA THR A 100 -17.85 12.45 1.43
C THR A 100 -17.18 12.41 0.07
N MET A 101 -16.92 11.18 -0.40
CA MET A 101 -16.42 10.90 -1.74
C MET A 101 -17.22 9.74 -2.35
N GLN A 102 -17.47 9.84 -3.63
CA GLN A 102 -18.02 8.75 -4.43
C GLN A 102 -17.19 8.63 -5.70
N GLU A 103 -16.59 7.48 -5.91
CA GLU A 103 -15.82 7.17 -7.12
C GLU A 103 -16.48 5.98 -7.82
N ALA A 104 -16.52 6.00 -9.13
CA ALA A 104 -17.08 4.89 -9.92
C ALA A 104 -16.40 4.80 -11.28
N PHE A 105 -16.21 3.58 -11.74
CA PHE A 105 -15.67 3.28 -13.06
C PHE A 105 -16.15 1.91 -13.53
N ASP A 106 -16.09 1.71 -14.84
CA ASP A 106 -16.37 0.41 -15.45
C ASP A 106 -15.04 -0.34 -15.62
N ARG A 107 -15.10 -1.61 -15.31
CA ARG A 107 -13.99 -2.54 -15.41
C ARG A 107 -14.29 -3.58 -16.48
N PRO A 108 -13.43 -3.74 -17.51
CA PRO A 108 -13.63 -4.75 -18.53
C PRO A 108 -13.46 -6.17 -17.94
N PRO A 109 -14.11 -7.18 -18.53
CA PRO A 109 -13.97 -8.56 -18.07
C PRO A 109 -12.60 -9.16 -18.42
N GLY A 110 -12.11 -10.07 -17.61
CA GLY A 110 -11.16 -11.09 -18.03
C GLY A 110 -9.68 -10.76 -17.99
N LYS A 111 -9.25 -9.69 -17.34
CA LYS A 111 -7.85 -9.45 -17.02
C LYS A 111 -7.70 -9.08 -15.56
N ASN A 112 -6.48 -9.21 -15.04
CA ASN A 112 -6.16 -9.01 -13.65
C ASN A 112 -7.02 -7.94 -12.99
N PRO A 113 -7.64 -8.23 -11.85
CA PRO A 113 -8.34 -7.20 -11.12
C PRO A 113 -7.38 -6.03 -10.98
N ALA A 114 -7.78 -4.85 -11.45
CA ALA A 114 -6.99 -3.67 -11.25
C ALA A 114 -6.75 -3.58 -9.76
N SER A 115 -5.49 -3.46 -9.39
CA SER A 115 -5.10 -3.24 -8.04
C SER A 115 -5.90 -2.09 -7.46
N TRP A 116 -6.13 -2.18 -6.22
CA TRP A 116 -6.65 -1.11 -5.42
C TRP A 116 -5.72 0.10 -5.56
N LYS A 117 -6.30 1.24 -5.75
CA LYS A 117 -5.66 2.53 -5.94
C LYS A 117 -4.56 2.88 -4.93
N TYR A 118 -4.48 2.15 -3.83
CA TYR A 118 -3.61 2.43 -2.69
C TYR A 118 -2.71 1.26 -2.29
N GLY A 119 -2.40 0.37 -3.18
CA GLY A 119 -1.57 -0.78 -2.86
C GLY A 119 -2.23 -1.81 -1.93
N GLN A 120 -3.50 -1.63 -1.65
CA GLN A 120 -4.25 -2.54 -0.81
C GLN A 120 -4.85 -3.65 -1.65
N GLY A 121 -4.23 -4.82 -1.55
CA GLY A 121 -4.88 -6.06 -1.90
C GLY A 121 -5.37 -6.13 -3.35
N TRP A 122 -4.45 -6.36 -4.27
CA TRP A 122 -4.80 -7.34 -5.24
C TRP A 122 -5.13 -8.59 -4.42
N LEU A 123 -6.39 -8.82 -4.26
CA LEU A 123 -6.87 -10.09 -3.74
C LEU A 123 -6.60 -11.09 -4.86
N GLY A 124 -5.38 -11.58 -4.94
CA GLY A 124 -4.94 -12.55 -5.91
C GLY A 124 -6.09 -13.50 -6.15
N GLY A 125 -6.57 -13.57 -7.29
CA GLY A 125 -7.75 -14.34 -7.40
C GLY A 125 -8.39 -14.28 -8.77
N THR A 126 -9.53 -14.87 -8.80
CA THR A 126 -10.36 -15.03 -9.96
C THR A 126 -10.49 -13.73 -10.73
N PRO A 127 -10.06 -13.66 -11.99
CA PRO A 127 -10.29 -12.51 -12.83
C PRO A 127 -11.79 -12.18 -12.80
N LEU A 128 -12.15 -10.91 -12.74
CA LEU A 128 -13.52 -10.48 -12.86
C LEU A 128 -14.09 -11.06 -14.15
N GLN A 129 -15.02 -12.00 -14.02
CA GLN A 129 -15.58 -12.71 -15.18
C GLN A 129 -16.59 -11.86 -15.93
N LEU A 130 -17.08 -10.79 -15.32
CA LEU A 130 -18.11 -9.93 -15.88
C LEU A 130 -17.65 -8.48 -15.87
N ASN A 131 -18.00 -7.75 -16.94
CA ASN A 131 -17.91 -6.30 -16.96
C ASN A 131 -18.76 -5.74 -15.83
N SER A 132 -18.16 -5.02 -14.89
CA SER A 132 -18.86 -4.48 -13.75
C SER A 132 -18.53 -3.02 -13.52
N ARG A 133 -19.55 -2.26 -13.09
CA ARG A 133 -19.37 -0.90 -12.60
C ARG A 133 -19.05 -0.95 -11.12
N GLN A 134 -17.82 -0.65 -10.80
CA GLN A 134 -17.37 -0.55 -9.41
C GLN A 134 -17.64 0.82 -8.85
N ARG A 135 -17.94 0.87 -7.56
CA ARG A 135 -18.15 2.11 -6.83
C ARG A 135 -17.44 2.05 -5.49
N PHE A 136 -16.70 3.11 -5.18
CA PHE A 136 -16.01 3.31 -3.92
C PHE A 136 -16.60 4.53 -3.23
N LEU A 137 -16.94 4.38 -1.97
CA LEU A 137 -17.72 5.38 -1.23
C LEU A 137 -17.06 5.67 0.12
N VAL A 138 -17.04 6.95 0.45
CA VAL A 138 -16.56 7.46 1.75
C VAL A 138 -17.62 8.37 2.35
N ASN A 139 -17.91 8.18 3.62
CA ASN A 139 -18.72 9.10 4.40
C ASN A 139 -18.21 9.14 5.85
N GLY A 140 -17.56 10.25 6.20
CA GLY A 140 -16.90 10.39 7.49
C GLY A 140 -15.83 9.32 7.70
N GLU A 141 -15.92 8.56 8.77
CA GLU A 141 -14.98 7.48 9.11
C GLU A 141 -15.24 6.15 8.37
N PHE A 142 -16.35 6.06 7.64
CA PHE A 142 -16.74 4.84 6.94
C PHE A 142 -16.35 4.89 5.48
N ALA A 143 -15.88 3.73 4.98
CA ALA A 143 -15.68 3.50 3.56
C ALA A 143 -16.18 2.11 3.18
N TRP A 144 -16.66 1.97 1.95
CA TRP A 144 -17.15 0.69 1.42
C TRP A 144 -17.13 0.69 -0.10
N HIS A 145 -17.23 -0.48 -0.70
CA HIS A 145 -17.35 -0.60 -2.15
C HIS A 145 -18.56 -1.45 -2.57
N LEU A 146 -18.89 -1.34 -3.84
CA LEU A 146 -19.90 -2.12 -4.55
C LEU A 146 -19.27 -2.64 -5.85
N ASP A 147 -19.30 -3.94 -6.08
CA ASP A 147 -18.73 -4.58 -7.28
C ASP A 147 -19.70 -4.65 -8.46
N GLY A 148 -20.85 -4.04 -8.35
CA GLY A 148 -21.88 -3.97 -9.37
C GLY A 148 -23.09 -3.19 -8.88
N PRO A 149 -24.06 -2.92 -9.77
CA PRO A 149 -25.21 -2.09 -9.42
C PRO A 149 -26.10 -2.70 -8.32
N ASP A 150 -26.17 -4.02 -8.25
CA ASP A 150 -27.02 -4.78 -7.31
C ASP A 150 -26.20 -5.54 -6.26
N SER A 151 -24.89 -5.31 -6.18
CA SER A 151 -24.04 -5.98 -5.19
C SER A 151 -24.30 -5.45 -3.78
N ALA A 152 -24.15 -6.31 -2.78
CA ALA A 152 -24.16 -5.90 -1.39
C ALA A 152 -22.96 -4.99 -1.09
N PRO A 153 -23.12 -3.99 -0.21
CA PRO A 153 -22.00 -3.16 0.20
C PRO A 153 -20.99 -3.97 1.02
N VAL A 154 -19.72 -3.86 0.64
CA VAL A 154 -18.59 -4.48 1.33
C VAL A 154 -17.82 -3.38 2.05
N ALA A 155 -17.80 -3.43 3.37
CA ALA A 155 -17.10 -2.46 4.19
C ALA A 155 -15.58 -2.55 3.97
N ALA A 156 -14.92 -1.41 3.87
CA ALA A 156 -13.47 -1.34 3.88
C ALA A 156 -12.93 -1.55 5.31
N PRO A 157 -11.88 -2.34 5.51
CA PRO A 157 -11.18 -2.40 6.79
C PRO A 157 -10.74 -1.01 7.27
N PRO A 158 -10.56 -0.80 8.58
CA PRO A 158 -10.25 0.53 9.12
C PRO A 158 -9.05 1.22 8.48
N ARG A 159 -8.01 0.45 8.14
CA ARG A 159 -6.83 0.93 7.43
C ARG A 159 -7.19 1.49 6.05
N ASP A 160 -7.91 0.70 5.26
CA ASP A 160 -8.31 1.09 3.91
C ASP A 160 -9.30 2.26 3.94
N ALA A 161 -10.23 2.24 4.89
CA ALA A 161 -11.16 3.34 5.10
C ALA A 161 -10.42 4.65 5.39
N ALA A 162 -9.37 4.63 6.21
CA ALA A 162 -8.54 5.81 6.49
C ALA A 162 -7.80 6.31 5.24
N LEU A 163 -7.30 5.41 4.39
CA LEU A 163 -6.64 5.78 3.13
C LEU A 163 -7.63 6.39 2.12
N TRP A 164 -8.84 5.84 2.02
CA TRP A 164 -9.86 6.41 1.13
C TRP A 164 -10.36 7.77 1.63
N GLN A 165 -10.42 7.97 2.96
CA GLN A 165 -10.68 9.30 3.52
C GLN A 165 -9.55 10.29 3.19
N LEU A 166 -8.29 9.85 3.32
CA LEU A 166 -7.13 10.68 2.98
C LEU A 166 -7.20 11.14 1.52
N ASP A 167 -7.58 10.26 0.60
CA ASP A 167 -7.70 10.55 -0.83
C ASP A 167 -8.73 11.65 -1.17
N LEU A 168 -9.76 11.83 -0.36
CA LEU A 168 -10.68 12.96 -0.50
C LEU A 168 -9.93 14.31 -0.42
N TRP A 169 -8.82 14.37 0.32
CA TRP A 169 -8.13 15.61 0.65
C TRP A 169 -6.84 15.83 -0.12
N ILE A 170 -6.21 14.80 -0.68
CA ILE A 170 -4.95 14.90 -1.43
C ILE A 170 -5.13 15.35 -2.87
N ASN A 171 -5.83 16.45 -3.05
CA ASN A 171 -5.98 17.21 -4.28
C ASN A 171 -5.87 18.72 -3.96
N PRO A 172 -5.68 19.60 -4.94
CA PRO A 172 -5.36 21.01 -4.67
C PRO A 172 -6.35 21.71 -3.75
N HIS A 173 -7.64 21.61 -4.00
CA HIS A 173 -8.66 22.23 -3.16
C HIS A 173 -8.82 21.52 -1.81
N GLY A 174 -8.74 20.18 -1.82
CA GLY A 174 -8.79 19.36 -0.61
C GLY A 174 -7.69 19.73 0.37
N PHE A 175 -6.44 19.81 -0.09
CA PHE A 175 -5.30 20.21 0.72
C PHE A 175 -5.48 21.59 1.35
N LEU A 176 -5.85 22.60 0.54
CA LEU A 176 -6.04 23.97 1.03
C LEU A 176 -7.18 24.10 2.05
N LYS A 177 -8.23 23.28 1.92
CA LYS A 177 -9.29 23.19 2.92
C LYS A 177 -8.81 22.46 4.18
N ALA A 178 -8.10 21.35 4.01
CA ALA A 178 -7.54 20.58 5.11
C ALA A 178 -6.55 21.39 5.95
N ALA A 179 -5.75 22.25 5.33
CA ALA A 179 -4.80 23.13 6.02
C ALA A 179 -5.46 24.11 7.01
N ARG A 180 -6.78 24.32 6.89
CA ARG A 180 -7.57 25.18 7.78
C ARG A 180 -8.31 24.39 8.88
N LEU A 181 -8.25 23.07 8.87
CA LEU A 181 -8.89 22.24 9.88
C LEU A 181 -8.13 22.32 11.22
N PRO A 182 -8.84 22.17 12.35
CA PRO A 182 -8.20 22.05 13.65
C PRO A 182 -7.18 20.89 13.67
N GLY A 183 -5.98 21.15 14.17
CA GLY A 183 -4.91 20.15 14.27
C GLY A 183 -4.06 19.98 13.01
N ALA A 184 -4.35 20.69 11.92
CA ALA A 184 -3.53 20.64 10.69
C ALA A 184 -2.10 21.13 10.90
N ASN A 185 -1.86 22.06 11.85
CA ASN A 185 -0.55 22.58 12.22
C ASN A 185 0.35 22.93 11.03
N PRO A 186 -0.05 23.81 10.12
CA PRO A 186 0.69 24.09 8.90
C PRO A 186 2.07 24.64 9.18
N ARG A 187 3.06 24.18 8.43
CA ARG A 187 4.46 24.67 8.42
C ARG A 187 4.87 24.88 6.98
N ALA A 188 5.72 25.86 6.72
CA ALA A 188 6.19 26.14 5.38
C ALA A 188 7.70 26.31 5.32
N THR A 189 8.28 25.90 4.20
CA THR A 189 9.67 26.08 3.83
C THR A 189 9.77 26.28 2.31
N TRP A 190 10.99 26.34 1.79
CA TRP A 190 11.24 26.41 0.36
C TRP A 190 12.46 25.56 -0.01
N ARG A 191 12.51 25.14 -1.26
CA ARG A 191 13.68 24.49 -1.86
C ARG A 191 13.76 24.76 -3.35
N TRP A 192 14.94 24.53 -3.92
CA TRP A 192 15.11 24.53 -5.36
C TRP A 192 14.79 23.14 -5.89
N GLU A 193 13.96 23.09 -6.91
CA GLU A 193 13.62 21.85 -7.63
C GLU A 193 13.85 22.06 -9.12
N LEU A 194 14.07 20.98 -9.87
CA LEU A 194 13.98 21.04 -11.31
C LEU A 194 12.52 21.37 -11.68
N GLY A 195 12.34 22.23 -12.69
CA GLY A 195 11.00 22.65 -13.11
C GLY A 195 10.17 21.50 -13.62
N GLU A 196 8.87 21.78 -13.85
CA GLU A 196 7.90 20.79 -14.33
C GLU A 196 8.43 19.92 -15.47
N MET A 197 8.00 18.64 -15.46
CA MET A 197 8.07 17.79 -16.64
C MET A 197 7.22 18.42 -17.74
N GLY A 198 7.86 19.11 -18.66
CA GLY A 198 7.19 19.59 -19.86
C GLY A 198 6.98 18.45 -20.86
N ARG A 199 6.24 18.75 -21.94
CA ARG A 199 6.01 17.82 -23.05
C ARG A 199 7.31 17.24 -23.64
N ASP A 200 8.42 17.97 -23.51
CA ASP A 200 9.74 17.66 -24.06
C ASP A 200 10.74 17.14 -22.99
N GLY A 201 10.24 16.76 -21.82
CA GLY A 201 11.06 16.31 -20.68
C GLY A 201 11.22 17.35 -19.57
N PRO A 202 11.97 17.05 -18.50
CA PRO A 202 12.14 17.94 -17.37
C PRO A 202 12.88 19.23 -17.81
N THR A 203 12.40 20.37 -17.32
CA THR A 203 13.14 21.61 -17.50
C THR A 203 14.43 21.53 -16.68
N THR A 204 15.56 21.84 -17.30
CA THR A 204 16.87 21.83 -16.64
C THR A 204 17.12 23.05 -15.76
N THR A 205 16.19 24.01 -15.74
CA THR A 205 16.32 25.23 -14.96
C THR A 205 15.68 25.04 -13.60
N PRO A 206 16.43 25.11 -12.49
CA PRO A 206 15.87 25.01 -11.16
C PRO A 206 14.88 26.16 -10.88
N GLU A 207 13.75 25.82 -10.31
CA GLU A 207 12.74 26.75 -9.82
C GLU A 207 12.64 26.69 -8.30
N LYS A 208 12.36 27.84 -7.68
CA LYS A 208 12.14 27.92 -6.23
C LYS A 208 10.71 27.53 -5.93
N MET A 209 10.54 26.39 -5.28
CA MET A 209 9.24 25.89 -4.84
C MET A 209 9.02 26.18 -3.36
N THR A 210 7.79 26.47 -2.99
CA THR A 210 7.34 26.56 -1.61
C THR A 210 6.68 25.26 -1.20
N ILE A 211 7.09 24.71 -0.05
CA ILE A 211 6.54 23.49 0.50
C ILE A 211 5.74 23.83 1.74
N VAL A 212 4.48 23.41 1.75
CA VAL A 212 3.62 23.54 2.94
C VAL A 212 3.27 22.13 3.43
N SER A 213 3.62 21.85 4.70
CA SER A 213 3.32 20.59 5.37
C SER A 213 2.16 20.78 6.33
N ILE A 214 1.24 19.84 6.35
CA ILE A 214 0.13 19.74 7.33
C ILE A 214 0.08 18.34 7.93
N THR A 215 -0.61 18.22 9.06
CA THR A 215 -0.95 16.93 9.66
C THR A 215 -2.44 16.64 9.43
N MET A 216 -2.75 15.49 8.87
CA MET A 216 -4.12 15.02 8.66
C MET A 216 -4.44 13.85 9.57
N PHE A 217 -5.65 13.85 10.13
CA PHE A 217 -6.17 12.83 11.06
C PHE A 217 -5.23 12.52 12.23
N GLY A 218 -4.40 13.52 12.64
CA GLY A 218 -3.40 13.36 13.70
C GLY A 218 -2.26 12.37 13.39
N LYS A 219 -2.21 11.81 12.20
CA LYS A 219 -1.30 10.71 11.81
C LYS A 219 -0.51 11.02 10.54
N TYR A 220 -1.16 11.44 9.47
CA TYR A 220 -0.54 11.57 8.16
C TYR A 220 0.09 12.96 7.99
N ARG A 221 1.37 13.00 7.71
CA ARG A 221 2.02 14.19 7.18
C ARG A 221 1.67 14.31 5.70
N VAL A 222 1.18 15.49 5.28
CA VAL A 222 0.87 15.79 3.87
C VAL A 222 1.57 17.07 3.48
N ASP A 223 2.39 17.01 2.42
CA ASP A 223 3.19 18.09 1.91
C ASP A 223 2.65 18.55 0.55
N ALA A 224 2.37 19.83 0.39
CA ALA A 224 2.04 20.42 -0.91
C ALA A 224 3.23 21.22 -1.45
N THR A 225 3.59 20.99 -2.70
CA THR A 225 4.56 21.78 -3.45
C THR A 225 3.82 22.84 -4.26
N ILE A 226 4.13 24.10 -3.99
CA ILE A 226 3.48 25.29 -4.57
C ILE A 226 4.51 26.09 -5.36
N ASN A 227 4.17 26.39 -6.61
CA ASN A 227 5.05 27.12 -7.52
C ASN A 227 4.93 28.65 -7.38
N LYS A 228 5.63 29.40 -8.20
CA LYS A 228 5.65 30.88 -8.23
C LYS A 228 4.30 31.49 -8.62
N GLU A 229 3.44 30.77 -9.34
CA GLU A 229 2.07 31.17 -9.68
C GLU A 229 1.05 30.83 -8.58
N ASN A 230 1.50 30.38 -7.42
CA ASN A 230 0.71 29.88 -6.30
C ASN A 230 -0.18 28.67 -6.66
N LEU A 231 0.19 27.87 -7.66
CA LEU A 231 -0.50 26.64 -8.02
C LEU A 231 0.17 25.46 -7.32
N LEU A 232 -0.64 24.52 -6.84
CA LEU A 232 -0.15 23.26 -6.31
C LEU A 232 0.25 22.35 -7.47
N GLN A 233 1.51 21.92 -7.47
CA GLN A 233 2.05 21.00 -8.48
C GLN A 233 2.04 19.56 -8.01
N ARG A 234 2.24 19.35 -6.71
CA ARG A 234 2.25 18.02 -6.10
C ARG A 234 1.65 18.07 -4.71
N ILE A 235 1.05 16.96 -4.33
CA ILE A 235 0.68 16.67 -2.95
C ILE A 235 1.26 15.31 -2.61
N HIS A 236 2.13 15.28 -1.62
CA HIS A 236 2.93 14.14 -1.23
C HIS A 236 2.61 13.75 0.21
N THR A 237 2.48 12.46 0.46
CA THR A 237 2.28 11.89 1.80
C THR A 237 2.94 10.51 1.88
N TRP A 238 2.88 9.91 3.05
CA TRP A 238 3.24 8.51 3.28
C TRP A 238 2.02 7.76 3.73
N ILE A 239 1.86 6.56 3.22
CA ILE A 239 0.77 5.65 3.57
C ILE A 239 1.36 4.32 4.07
N PRO A 240 0.67 3.62 5.00
CA PRO A 240 1.18 2.34 5.47
C PRO A 240 1.02 1.27 4.40
N ASP A 241 2.09 0.55 4.16
CA ASP A 241 2.13 -0.62 3.27
C ASP A 241 2.74 -1.82 4.02
N PRO A 242 2.15 -3.03 3.95
CA PRO A 242 2.64 -4.19 4.70
C PRO A 242 4.02 -4.65 4.25
N VAL A 243 4.44 -4.33 3.03
CA VAL A 243 5.73 -4.72 2.47
C VAL A 243 6.76 -3.59 2.59
N LEU A 244 6.41 -2.41 2.10
CA LEU A 244 7.33 -1.28 1.98
C LEU A 244 7.34 -0.35 3.22
N GLY A 245 6.44 -0.56 4.18
CA GLY A 245 6.35 0.25 5.39
C GLY A 245 5.66 1.58 5.16
N ASP A 246 6.27 2.69 5.58
CA ASP A 246 5.78 4.03 5.30
C ASP A 246 6.02 4.37 3.83
N MET A 247 5.15 3.88 2.97
CA MET A 247 5.29 3.96 1.52
C MET A 247 4.99 5.37 1.01
N ASN A 248 5.84 5.87 0.13
CA ASN A 248 5.63 7.13 -0.58
C ASN A 248 4.35 7.08 -1.42
N PHE A 249 3.58 8.18 -1.37
CA PHE A 249 2.37 8.37 -2.16
C PHE A 249 2.25 9.83 -2.58
N GLU A 250 2.18 10.08 -3.88
CA GLU A 250 2.17 11.41 -4.46
C GLU A 250 1.11 11.56 -5.53
N HIS A 251 0.43 12.71 -5.55
CA HIS A 251 -0.36 13.18 -6.68
C HIS A 251 0.33 14.37 -7.35
N GLU A 252 0.48 14.30 -8.65
CA GLU A 252 1.08 15.34 -9.48
C GLU A 252 0.06 16.05 -10.35
N PHE A 253 0.15 17.39 -10.37
CA PHE A 253 -0.73 18.28 -11.12
C PHE A 253 0.13 19.26 -11.91
N THR A 254 0.04 19.25 -13.24
CA THR A 254 0.82 20.18 -14.07
C THR A 254 0.13 21.54 -14.16
N ASN A 255 0.90 22.63 -14.28
CA ASN A 255 0.36 23.98 -14.46
C ASN A 255 -0.57 24.07 -15.68
N ALA A 256 -0.19 23.43 -16.76
CA ALA A 256 -0.95 23.41 -18.02
C ALA A 256 -2.30 22.69 -17.88
N SER A 257 -2.48 21.86 -16.85
CA SER A 257 -3.73 21.15 -16.60
C SER A 257 -4.81 22.00 -15.92
N TYR A 258 -4.45 23.11 -15.27
CA TYR A 258 -5.43 23.96 -14.58
C TYR A 258 -6.28 24.77 -15.58
N VAL A 259 -7.57 24.52 -15.58
CA VAL A 259 -8.55 25.23 -16.40
C VAL A 259 -9.45 26.12 -15.53
N ASP A 260 -9.89 27.25 -16.08
CA ASP A 260 -10.86 28.15 -15.44
C ASP A 260 -12.27 27.60 -15.66
N LEU A 261 -12.98 27.39 -14.54
CA LEU A 261 -14.36 26.89 -14.53
C LEU A 261 -15.40 28.00 -14.28
N GLY A 262 -14.98 29.26 -14.25
CA GLY A 262 -15.78 30.42 -13.84
C GLY A 262 -15.74 30.67 -12.33
N ASP A 263 -16.27 31.82 -11.90
CA ASP A 263 -16.29 32.27 -10.50
C ASP A 263 -14.91 32.24 -9.81
N GLY A 264 -13.83 32.36 -10.59
CA GLY A 264 -12.45 32.28 -10.12
C GLY A 264 -11.98 30.88 -9.75
N ILE A 265 -12.79 29.86 -10.01
CA ILE A 265 -12.44 28.46 -9.72
C ILE A 265 -11.55 27.92 -10.81
N ARG A 266 -10.37 27.39 -10.44
CA ARG A 266 -9.47 26.67 -11.32
C ARG A 266 -9.27 25.25 -10.79
N PHE A 267 -9.33 24.26 -11.70
CA PHE A 267 -9.20 22.85 -11.35
C PHE A 267 -8.34 22.11 -12.40
N PRO A 268 -7.51 21.13 -12.00
CA PRO A 268 -6.72 20.36 -12.97
C PRO A 268 -7.58 19.41 -13.81
N THR A 269 -7.31 19.32 -15.10
CA THR A 269 -7.97 18.40 -16.04
C THR A 269 -7.49 16.96 -15.94
N GLY A 270 -6.57 16.69 -15.05
CA GLY A 270 -6.05 15.36 -14.77
C GLY A 270 -4.94 15.40 -13.75
N TRP A 271 -4.62 14.24 -13.22
CA TRP A 271 -3.44 14.01 -12.40
C TRP A 271 -2.99 12.57 -12.56
N HIS A 272 -1.78 12.31 -12.13
CA HIS A 272 -1.29 10.96 -11.92
C HIS A 272 -0.67 10.82 -10.53
N SER A 273 -0.57 9.57 -10.08
CA SER A 273 -0.05 9.26 -8.76
C SER A 273 1.17 8.37 -8.90
N HIS A 274 2.16 8.64 -8.06
CA HIS A 274 3.32 7.77 -7.87
C HIS A 274 3.27 7.14 -6.48
N GLN A 275 3.68 5.87 -6.39
CA GLN A 275 3.74 5.11 -5.13
C GLN A 275 5.03 4.31 -5.04
N GLY A 276 5.48 4.04 -3.82
CA GLY A 276 6.70 3.28 -3.56
C GLY A 276 7.97 4.03 -3.95
N TRP A 277 9.05 3.29 -4.13
CA TRP A 277 10.35 3.82 -4.47
C TRP A 277 10.86 3.17 -5.74
N ASP A 278 11.30 3.96 -6.71
CA ASP A 278 12.15 3.48 -7.76
C ASP A 278 13.61 3.91 -7.52
N ASP A 279 14.57 3.17 -8.09
CA ASP A 279 15.99 3.49 -7.94
C ASP A 279 16.41 4.76 -8.70
N ASN A 280 15.56 5.28 -9.58
CA ASN A 280 15.80 6.54 -10.28
C ASN A 280 15.62 7.76 -9.39
N TYR A 281 15.02 7.57 -8.20
CA TYR A 281 14.86 8.63 -7.19
C TYR A 281 16.16 9.35 -6.85
N GLN A 282 17.28 8.64 -6.84
CA GLN A 282 18.56 9.25 -6.47
C GLN A 282 19.12 10.21 -7.51
N MET A 283 18.61 10.19 -8.72
CA MET A 283 19.32 10.84 -9.81
C MET A 283 18.76 12.18 -10.24
N GLN A 284 17.46 12.46 -10.25
CA GLN A 284 16.98 13.75 -10.79
C GLN A 284 15.51 14.08 -10.61
N SER A 285 14.66 13.21 -10.12
CA SER A 285 13.22 13.47 -10.07
C SER A 285 12.68 13.35 -8.64
N ILE A 286 11.91 14.35 -8.25
CA ILE A 286 11.13 14.32 -7.02
C ILE A 286 9.89 13.46 -7.20
N ASN A 287 9.58 13.10 -8.44
CA ASN A 287 8.50 12.21 -8.87
C ASN A 287 8.96 10.76 -8.82
N ALA A 288 9.53 10.36 -7.69
CA ALA A 288 10.00 9.01 -7.50
C ALA A 288 8.86 8.11 -7.09
N GLY A 289 8.81 6.96 -7.72
CA GLY A 289 7.83 5.93 -7.46
C GLY A 289 7.20 5.41 -8.74
N HIS A 290 6.54 4.29 -8.60
CA HIS A 290 5.85 3.63 -9.68
C HIS A 290 4.51 4.31 -9.97
N ASN A 291 4.05 4.28 -11.21
CA ASN A 291 2.76 4.81 -11.60
C ASN A 291 1.62 4.02 -10.94
N GLY A 292 0.97 4.60 -9.94
CA GLY A 292 -0.16 4.00 -9.22
C GLY A 292 -1.52 4.29 -9.87
N PHE A 293 -1.70 5.51 -10.37
CA PHE A 293 -2.95 5.95 -10.99
C PHE A 293 -2.67 7.05 -12.00
N GLY A 294 -3.46 7.11 -13.07
CA GLY A 294 -3.52 8.25 -13.98
C GLY A 294 -4.94 8.51 -14.42
N GLY A 295 -5.35 9.77 -14.44
CA GLY A 295 -6.69 10.18 -14.88
C GLY A 295 -6.64 11.43 -15.75
N THR A 296 -7.49 11.44 -16.78
CA THR A 296 -7.77 12.61 -17.63
C THR A 296 -9.26 12.88 -17.58
N PHE A 297 -9.64 14.15 -17.30
CA PHE A 297 -11.02 14.53 -17.06
C PHE A 297 -11.56 15.36 -18.21
N ASP A 298 -12.59 14.82 -18.86
CA ASP A 298 -13.26 15.45 -19.99
C ASP A 298 -14.28 16.50 -19.52
N ARG A 299 -14.81 16.32 -18.30
CA ARG A 299 -15.80 17.20 -17.70
C ARG A 299 -15.52 17.39 -16.22
N ILE A 300 -15.54 18.65 -15.80
CA ILE A 300 -15.37 19.07 -14.41
C ILE A 300 -16.56 19.96 -14.05
N GLN A 301 -17.33 19.58 -13.04
CA GLN A 301 -18.58 20.26 -12.65
C GLN A 301 -18.40 20.82 -11.23
N PRO A 302 -18.07 22.12 -11.10
CA PRO A 302 -17.93 22.76 -9.81
C PRO A 302 -19.32 22.96 -9.17
N ASN A 303 -19.40 22.75 -7.86
CA ASN A 303 -20.58 22.99 -7.03
C ASN A 303 -21.86 22.20 -7.39
N GLU A 304 -21.75 21.23 -8.28
CA GLU A 304 -22.80 20.24 -8.52
C GLU A 304 -22.62 19.10 -7.50
N CYS A 305 -23.00 19.37 -6.25
CA CYS A 305 -22.85 18.42 -5.15
C CYS A 305 -23.91 17.33 -5.25
N ARG A 306 -23.48 16.10 -5.18
CA ARG A 306 -24.37 14.96 -4.95
C ARG A 306 -24.69 14.88 -3.46
N ASP A 307 -25.88 14.41 -3.14
CA ASP A 307 -26.22 14.11 -1.75
C ASP A 307 -25.24 13.06 -1.17
N PRO A 308 -24.85 13.22 0.10
CA PRO A 308 -24.04 12.23 0.78
C PRO A 308 -24.73 10.87 0.76
N VAL A 309 -24.00 9.83 0.38
CA VAL A 309 -24.53 8.45 0.42
C VAL A 309 -24.64 8.04 1.88
N THR A 310 -25.81 7.55 2.27
CA THR A 310 -26.03 7.01 3.63
C THR A 310 -25.14 5.79 3.85
N VAL A 311 -24.46 5.75 4.98
CA VAL A 311 -23.68 4.57 5.37
C VAL A 311 -24.64 3.41 5.66
N PRO A 312 -24.53 2.26 4.97
CA PRO A 312 -25.35 1.10 5.23
C PRO A 312 -25.15 0.56 6.66
N ASP A 313 -26.19 -0.01 7.25
CA ASP A 313 -26.08 -0.63 8.59
C ASP A 313 -25.09 -1.79 8.61
N SER A 314 -24.99 -2.57 7.51
CA SER A 314 -23.99 -3.63 7.36
C SER A 314 -22.55 -3.11 7.40
N VAL A 315 -22.31 -1.92 6.84
CA VAL A 315 -20.99 -1.25 6.89
C VAL A 315 -20.67 -0.75 8.29
N ARG A 316 -21.67 -0.18 8.99
CA ARG A 316 -21.48 0.29 10.38
C ARG A 316 -21.19 -0.85 11.35
N ALA A 317 -21.81 -2.00 11.12
CA ALA A 317 -21.68 -3.18 11.97
C ALA A 317 -20.55 -4.13 11.55
N ALA A 318 -19.82 -3.79 10.49
CA ALA A 318 -18.77 -4.67 9.97
C ALA A 318 -17.64 -4.87 11.00
N THR A 319 -17.19 -6.11 11.08
CA THR A 319 -16.01 -6.52 11.85
C THR A 319 -15.05 -7.25 10.92
N PHE A 320 -13.77 -7.19 11.22
CA PHE A 320 -12.70 -7.72 10.37
C PHE A 320 -11.82 -8.71 11.16
N PRO A 321 -12.40 -9.80 11.67
CA PRO A 321 -11.61 -10.80 12.37
C PRO A 321 -10.69 -11.50 11.39
N VAL A 322 -9.45 -11.71 11.80
CA VAL A 322 -8.56 -12.62 11.07
C VAL A 322 -8.98 -14.05 11.41
N HIS A 323 -9.27 -14.82 10.39
CA HIS A 323 -9.69 -16.21 10.52
C HIS A 323 -8.65 -17.11 9.86
N VAL A 324 -8.27 -18.21 10.54
CA VAL A 324 -7.40 -19.25 10.02
C VAL A 324 -8.17 -20.57 10.06
N GLU A 325 -8.39 -21.14 8.89
CA GLU A 325 -8.89 -22.52 8.75
C GLU A 325 -7.68 -23.45 8.69
N THR A 326 -7.76 -24.59 9.35
CA THR A 326 -6.66 -25.56 9.38
C THR A 326 -7.14 -26.91 8.91
N GLU A 327 -6.40 -27.52 7.97
CA GLU A 327 -6.65 -28.86 7.47
C GLU A 327 -5.34 -29.64 7.40
N GLU A 328 -5.28 -30.83 8.00
CA GLU A 328 -4.17 -31.76 7.83
C GLU A 328 -4.40 -32.55 6.54
N ILE A 329 -3.63 -32.18 5.50
CA ILE A 329 -3.77 -32.75 4.14
C ILE A 329 -2.90 -33.99 3.91
N ALA A 330 -1.90 -34.20 4.73
CA ALA A 330 -1.10 -35.39 4.89
C ALA A 330 -0.49 -35.38 6.29
N GLU A 331 0.06 -36.50 6.76
CA GLU A 331 0.69 -36.57 8.09
C GLU A 331 1.73 -35.47 8.27
N GLY A 332 1.50 -34.54 9.21
CA GLY A 332 2.37 -33.40 9.49
C GLY A 332 2.43 -32.33 8.38
N VAL A 333 1.46 -32.30 7.47
CA VAL A 333 1.32 -31.25 6.43
C VAL A 333 -0.02 -30.57 6.59
N TYR A 334 0.00 -29.28 6.93
CA TYR A 334 -1.19 -28.51 7.27
C TYR A 334 -1.41 -27.38 6.28
N TRP A 335 -2.59 -27.36 5.64
CA TRP A 335 -3.07 -26.21 4.90
C TRP A 335 -3.73 -25.21 5.85
N LEU A 336 -3.37 -23.94 5.73
CA LEU A 336 -3.75 -22.84 6.62
C LEU A 336 -4.50 -21.78 5.81
N GLY A 337 -5.79 -21.97 5.66
CA GLY A 337 -6.70 -21.17 4.84
C GLY A 337 -7.48 -20.12 5.63
N GLY A 338 -8.67 -19.78 5.13
CA GLY A 338 -9.59 -18.82 5.75
C GLY A 338 -9.36 -17.36 5.30
N SER A 339 -8.62 -17.16 4.21
CA SER A 339 -8.34 -15.86 3.60
C SER A 339 -8.22 -16.01 2.09
N SER A 340 -7.95 -14.95 1.35
CA SER A 340 -7.69 -15.00 -0.10
C SER A 340 -6.36 -15.70 -0.43
N HIS A 341 -5.44 -15.74 0.54
CA HIS A 341 -4.13 -16.37 0.42
C HIS A 341 -3.92 -17.31 1.59
N ASN A 342 -3.38 -18.46 1.30
CA ASN A 342 -3.12 -19.52 2.26
C ASN A 342 -1.64 -19.58 2.62
N SER A 343 -1.32 -20.32 3.67
CA SER A 343 0.03 -20.77 3.99
C SER A 343 0.01 -22.29 4.16
N VAL A 344 1.16 -22.94 4.06
CA VAL A 344 1.28 -24.37 4.31
C VAL A 344 2.38 -24.60 5.35
N ALA A 345 2.06 -25.29 6.44
CA ALA A 345 3.05 -25.70 7.44
C ALA A 345 3.42 -27.18 7.22
N VAL A 346 4.71 -27.45 7.23
CA VAL A 346 5.27 -28.79 7.09
C VAL A 346 6.12 -29.12 8.31
N GLU A 347 5.73 -30.14 9.04
CA GLU A 347 6.41 -30.63 10.22
C GLU A 347 7.57 -31.55 9.84
N PHE A 348 8.75 -31.26 10.35
CA PHE A 348 9.96 -32.06 10.32
C PHE A 348 10.27 -32.62 11.73
N GLU A 349 11.29 -33.46 11.88
CA GLU A 349 11.63 -34.06 13.18
C GLU A 349 11.86 -32.99 14.26
N ASP A 350 12.67 -31.96 13.99
CA ASP A 350 13.08 -30.95 14.98
C ASP A 350 12.58 -29.53 14.68
N PHE A 351 11.87 -29.30 13.59
CA PHE A 351 11.45 -27.97 13.16
C PHE A 351 10.20 -27.99 12.29
N ILE A 352 9.66 -26.79 12.02
CA ILE A 352 8.59 -26.54 11.08
C ILE A 352 9.11 -25.65 9.95
N ALA A 353 8.77 -25.98 8.71
CA ALA A 353 8.90 -25.11 7.57
C ALA A 353 7.51 -24.60 7.15
N VAL A 354 7.41 -23.30 6.89
CA VAL A 354 6.19 -22.66 6.38
C VAL A 354 6.41 -22.22 4.95
N VAL A 355 5.43 -22.44 4.09
CA VAL A 355 5.41 -21.91 2.72
C VAL A 355 4.40 -20.79 2.67
N GLU A 356 4.82 -19.61 2.24
CA GLU A 356 4.13 -18.33 2.11
C GLU A 356 3.85 -17.57 3.42
N ALA A 357 4.07 -16.24 3.31
CA ALA A 357 3.79 -15.25 4.34
C ALA A 357 2.95 -14.10 3.79
N PRO A 358 1.70 -14.38 3.35
CA PRO A 358 0.93 -13.45 2.55
C PRO A 358 0.31 -12.30 3.34
N LEU A 359 -0.17 -11.28 2.59
CA LEU A 359 -1.01 -10.16 3.02
C LEU A 359 -0.32 -9.20 4.00
N ASP A 360 -0.37 -9.46 5.30
CA ASP A 360 0.14 -8.56 6.34
C ASP A 360 0.58 -9.30 7.62
N GLU A 361 1.12 -8.55 8.56
CA GLU A 361 1.55 -9.06 9.86
C GLU A 361 0.40 -9.72 10.64
N GLN A 362 -0.79 -9.12 10.64
CA GLN A 362 -1.91 -9.62 11.42
C GLN A 362 -2.35 -11.02 10.97
N ARG A 363 -2.40 -11.24 9.64
CA ARG A 363 -2.65 -12.56 9.07
C ARG A 363 -1.59 -13.57 9.50
N ASN A 364 -0.33 -13.18 9.41
CA ASN A 364 0.78 -14.10 9.69
C ASN A 364 0.94 -14.42 11.18
N LEU A 365 0.62 -13.49 12.08
CA LEU A 365 0.55 -13.79 13.51
C LEU A 365 -0.55 -14.81 13.82
N ALA A 366 -1.70 -14.71 13.19
CA ALA A 366 -2.77 -15.70 13.36
C ALA A 366 -2.37 -17.08 12.78
N VAL A 367 -1.68 -17.11 11.64
CA VAL A 367 -1.11 -18.35 11.06
C VAL A 367 -0.08 -18.98 12.00
N ILE A 368 0.83 -18.19 12.54
CA ILE A 368 1.84 -18.67 13.52
C ILE A 368 1.16 -19.21 14.76
N GLU A 369 0.14 -18.52 15.30
CA GLU A 369 -0.63 -18.99 16.45
C GLU A 369 -1.29 -20.36 16.16
N ALA A 370 -1.91 -20.51 15.00
CA ALA A 370 -2.51 -21.79 14.58
C ALA A 370 -1.46 -22.91 14.47
N ILE A 371 -0.29 -22.63 13.89
CA ILE A 371 0.82 -23.60 13.81
C ILE A 371 1.30 -24.02 15.20
N VAL A 372 1.50 -23.08 16.12
CA VAL A 372 1.93 -23.38 17.51
C VAL A 372 0.89 -24.22 18.25
N GLN A 373 -0.41 -24.04 17.96
CA GLN A 373 -1.46 -24.88 18.54
C GLN A 373 -1.46 -26.30 17.96
N LEU A 374 -1.18 -26.46 16.68
CA LEU A 374 -1.11 -27.76 16.00
C LEU A 374 0.16 -28.54 16.36
N ILE A 375 1.29 -27.84 16.44
CA ILE A 375 2.64 -28.40 16.63
C ILE A 375 3.37 -27.61 17.74
N PRO A 376 3.02 -27.79 19.02
CA PRO A 376 3.45 -26.88 20.10
C PRO A 376 4.95 -26.97 20.46
N ASP A 377 5.61 -28.09 20.17
CA ASP A 377 6.95 -28.38 20.70
C ASP A 377 8.08 -28.12 19.69
N LYS A 378 7.76 -27.61 18.49
CA LYS A 378 8.76 -27.39 17.44
C LYS A 378 8.80 -25.93 16.99
N PRO A 379 10.00 -25.36 16.78
CA PRO A 379 10.15 -23.99 16.26
C PRO A 379 9.84 -23.91 14.76
N ILE A 380 9.21 -22.80 14.35
CA ILE A 380 9.15 -22.41 12.94
C ILE A 380 10.56 -21.92 12.57
N ARG A 381 11.31 -22.73 11.83
CA ARG A 381 12.71 -22.47 11.52
C ARG A 381 12.93 -21.94 10.11
N PHE A 382 12.05 -22.26 9.19
CA PHE A 382 12.17 -21.86 7.79
C PHE A 382 10.85 -21.29 7.28
N LEU A 383 10.97 -20.24 6.48
CA LEU A 383 9.89 -19.72 5.65
C LEU A 383 10.35 -19.73 4.20
N VAL A 384 9.62 -20.45 3.37
CA VAL A 384 9.78 -20.45 1.91
C VAL A 384 8.77 -19.47 1.32
N ASN A 385 9.24 -18.43 0.67
CA ASN A 385 8.38 -17.52 -0.08
C ASN A 385 8.49 -17.82 -1.57
N THR A 386 7.36 -17.99 -2.24
CA THR A 386 7.34 -18.42 -3.63
C THR A 386 7.81 -17.34 -4.58
N HIS A 387 7.38 -16.08 -4.39
CA HIS A 387 7.78 -14.96 -5.24
C HIS A 387 7.58 -13.59 -4.57
N GLN A 388 7.98 -12.52 -5.25
CA GLN A 388 8.12 -11.18 -4.69
C GLN A 388 6.88 -10.28 -4.80
N HIS A 389 5.75 -10.74 -5.26
CA HIS A 389 4.54 -9.91 -5.28
C HIS A 389 4.10 -9.53 -3.87
N ASN A 390 3.63 -8.29 -3.70
CA ASN A 390 3.38 -7.72 -2.38
C ASN A 390 2.35 -8.51 -1.56
N ASP A 391 1.37 -9.10 -2.20
CA ASP A 391 0.34 -9.94 -1.57
C ASP A 391 0.86 -11.27 -1.01
N HIS A 392 2.05 -11.72 -1.44
CA HIS A 392 2.70 -12.94 -0.96
C HIS A 392 3.78 -12.71 0.11
N ILE A 393 4.14 -11.45 0.40
CA ILE A 393 5.34 -11.15 1.20
C ILE A 393 5.08 -10.21 2.40
N GLY A 394 3.83 -9.81 2.63
CA GLY A 394 3.53 -8.83 3.68
C GLY A 394 3.83 -9.29 5.11
N GLY A 395 3.93 -10.60 5.33
CA GLY A 395 4.30 -11.20 6.62
C GLY A 395 5.78 -11.55 6.79
N LEU A 396 6.64 -11.35 5.80
CA LEU A 396 8.04 -11.78 5.87
C LEU A 396 8.79 -11.20 7.08
N ARG A 397 8.53 -9.95 7.44
CA ARG A 397 9.16 -9.33 8.62
C ARG A 397 8.70 -9.93 9.94
N THR A 398 7.49 -10.49 10.00
CA THR A 398 7.01 -11.24 11.16
C THR A 398 7.84 -12.50 11.36
N TYR A 399 8.10 -13.25 10.28
CA TYR A 399 8.96 -14.44 10.34
C TYR A 399 10.43 -14.09 10.59
N MET A 400 10.92 -12.98 10.02
CA MET A 400 12.25 -12.44 10.35
C MET A 400 12.37 -12.13 11.85
N HIS A 401 11.33 -11.54 12.47
CA HIS A 401 11.32 -11.20 13.89
C HIS A 401 11.40 -12.43 14.79
N ILE A 402 10.68 -13.51 14.45
CA ILE A 402 10.72 -14.76 15.24
C ILE A 402 11.98 -15.61 14.97
N GLY A 403 12.87 -15.17 14.09
CA GLY A 403 14.15 -15.82 13.82
C GLY A 403 14.09 -16.95 12.79
N ALA A 404 13.05 -17.03 11.96
CA ALA A 404 12.99 -17.98 10.87
C ALA A 404 13.98 -17.61 9.75
N THR A 405 14.59 -18.61 9.11
CA THR A 405 15.37 -18.43 7.89
C THR A 405 14.44 -18.20 6.70
N ILE A 406 14.56 -17.05 6.05
CA ILE A 406 13.77 -16.69 4.88
C ILE A 406 14.45 -17.26 3.62
N ILE A 407 13.73 -18.07 2.87
CA ILE A 407 14.21 -18.74 1.65
C ILE A 407 13.48 -18.14 0.45
N THR A 408 14.21 -17.53 -0.48
CA THR A 408 13.64 -16.91 -1.69
C THR A 408 14.52 -17.19 -2.91
N HIS A 409 14.04 -16.84 -4.11
CA HIS A 409 14.86 -16.96 -5.30
C HIS A 409 15.88 -15.82 -5.42
N ARG A 410 17.10 -16.15 -5.86
CA ARG A 410 18.23 -15.20 -5.94
C ARG A 410 18.01 -13.99 -6.86
N LEU A 411 17.14 -14.09 -7.88
CA LEU A 411 16.89 -12.98 -8.83
C LEU A 411 16.34 -11.74 -8.13
N ASN A 412 15.61 -11.91 -7.05
CA ASN A 412 14.98 -10.81 -6.31
C ASN A 412 15.71 -10.46 -5.00
N TYR A 413 16.95 -10.96 -4.81
CA TYR A 413 17.74 -10.78 -3.59
C TYR A 413 17.82 -9.31 -3.13
N THR A 414 18.13 -8.40 -4.04
CA THR A 414 18.28 -6.97 -3.71
C THR A 414 17.00 -6.36 -3.18
N PHE A 415 15.86 -6.68 -3.77
CA PHE A 415 14.57 -6.21 -3.31
C PHE A 415 14.25 -6.74 -1.90
N TYR A 416 14.37 -8.06 -1.70
CA TYR A 416 14.10 -8.64 -0.38
C TYR A 416 14.98 -8.04 0.71
N THR A 417 16.29 -7.90 0.48
CA THR A 417 17.22 -7.48 1.53
C THR A 417 17.27 -5.97 1.75
N ARG A 418 16.94 -5.17 0.74
CA ARG A 418 16.94 -3.70 0.85
C ARG A 418 15.58 -3.16 1.26
N ASP A 419 14.52 -3.64 0.61
CA ASP A 419 13.20 -3.00 0.70
C ASP A 419 12.24 -3.74 1.65
N VAL A 420 12.32 -5.05 1.76
CA VAL A 420 11.42 -5.87 2.57
C VAL A 420 12.01 -6.20 3.95
N LEU A 421 13.14 -6.90 3.98
CA LEU A 421 13.76 -7.45 5.19
C LEU A 421 14.74 -6.46 5.85
N ASN A 422 14.41 -5.18 5.86
CA ASN A 422 15.23 -4.17 6.51
C ASN A 422 14.71 -3.86 7.93
N TYR A 423 15.56 -3.24 8.76
CA TYR A 423 15.20 -2.81 10.11
C TYR A 423 14.66 -1.38 10.16
N GLY A 424 14.22 -0.83 9.02
CA GLY A 424 13.60 0.49 8.93
C GLY A 424 12.35 0.56 9.82
N GLN A 425 12.22 1.68 10.53
CA GLN A 425 11.06 1.92 11.39
C GLN A 425 9.83 2.21 10.53
N ARG A 426 8.73 1.51 10.83
CA ARG A 426 7.40 1.79 10.30
C ARG A 426 6.66 2.64 11.32
N THR A 427 6.38 3.88 10.97
CA THR A 427 5.83 4.86 11.92
C THR A 427 4.32 4.99 11.84
N LEU A 428 3.75 4.72 10.67
CA LEU A 428 2.32 4.78 10.44
C LEU A 428 1.57 3.55 10.97
N GLU A 429 2.13 2.36 10.73
CA GLU A 429 1.67 1.10 11.29
C GLU A 429 2.88 0.26 11.73
N PRO A 430 3.33 0.45 12.98
CA PRO A 430 4.49 -0.27 13.50
C PRO A 430 4.25 -1.77 13.56
N ASP A 431 5.12 -2.54 12.92
CA ASP A 431 5.17 -3.99 12.97
C ASP A 431 6.05 -4.48 14.15
N MET A 432 6.13 -5.80 14.36
CA MET A 432 6.93 -6.39 15.45
C MET A 432 8.41 -5.98 15.39
N VAL A 433 8.99 -5.88 14.19
CA VAL A 433 10.39 -5.45 14.02
C VAL A 433 10.56 -3.98 14.41
N SER A 434 9.57 -3.14 14.15
CA SER A 434 9.60 -1.71 14.54
C SER A 434 9.36 -1.51 16.05
N LEU A 435 8.50 -2.32 16.66
CA LEU A 435 8.18 -2.26 18.09
C LEU A 435 9.29 -2.87 18.96
N TRP A 436 9.93 -3.93 18.48
CA TRP A 436 11.02 -4.64 19.16
C TRP A 436 12.21 -4.84 18.24
N PRO A 437 12.91 -3.75 17.86
CA PRO A 437 14.07 -3.85 16.99
C PRO A 437 15.19 -4.63 17.68
N PRO A 438 16.00 -5.38 16.93
CA PRO A 438 17.13 -6.09 17.51
C PRO A 438 18.09 -5.10 18.16
N THR A 439 18.58 -5.43 19.35
CA THR A 439 19.52 -4.58 20.10
C THR A 439 20.94 -4.65 19.57
N GLU A 440 21.28 -5.74 18.90
CA GLU A 440 22.58 -5.98 18.27
C GLU A 440 22.38 -6.28 16.78
N LEU A 441 22.71 -5.33 15.92
CA LEU A 441 22.61 -5.47 14.47
C LEU A 441 23.65 -6.47 13.88
N ALA A 442 24.59 -6.94 14.71
CA ALA A 442 25.66 -7.85 14.25
C ALA A 442 25.16 -9.27 13.90
N GLU A 443 24.00 -9.66 14.42
CA GLU A 443 23.48 -11.00 14.18
C GLU A 443 22.64 -11.10 12.90
N GLY A 444 22.12 -9.97 12.39
CA GLY A 444 21.32 -9.94 11.17
C GLY A 444 20.06 -10.82 11.26
N TYR A 445 19.49 -11.12 10.12
CA TYR A 445 18.46 -12.14 9.96
C TYR A 445 18.98 -13.29 9.10
N PHE A 446 18.35 -14.46 9.22
CA PHE A 446 18.75 -15.63 8.46
C PHE A 446 18.08 -15.61 7.08
N TYR A 447 18.89 -15.80 6.03
CA TYR A 447 18.42 -15.69 4.65
C TYR A 447 19.18 -16.66 3.73
N GLU A 448 18.41 -17.39 2.91
CA GLU A 448 18.93 -18.33 1.93
C GLU A 448 18.42 -18.03 0.53
N GLN A 449 19.27 -18.23 -0.46
CA GLN A 449 18.98 -17.96 -1.86
C GLN A 449 18.90 -19.24 -2.67
N VAL A 450 17.77 -19.48 -3.31
CA VAL A 450 17.60 -20.58 -4.24
C VAL A 450 18.05 -20.14 -5.64
N ALA A 451 18.88 -20.95 -6.29
CA ALA A 451 19.23 -20.78 -7.71
C ALA A 451 18.29 -21.58 -8.60
N GLU A 452 18.53 -22.89 -8.71
CA GLU A 452 17.71 -23.82 -9.49
C GLU A 452 16.86 -24.70 -8.57
N ASN A 453 17.45 -25.14 -7.47
CA ASN A 453 16.80 -25.94 -6.45
C ASN A 453 17.46 -25.81 -5.09
N TYR A 454 16.71 -26.13 -4.05
CA TYR A 454 17.14 -26.20 -2.65
C TYR A 454 16.39 -27.34 -1.97
N VAL A 455 16.98 -28.01 -0.98
CA VAL A 455 16.33 -29.11 -0.26
C VAL A 455 16.42 -28.85 1.25
N LEU A 456 15.25 -28.78 1.88
CA LEU A 456 15.12 -28.91 3.33
C LEU A 456 14.93 -30.39 3.66
N SER A 457 15.67 -30.90 4.65
CA SER A 457 15.61 -32.31 5.04
C SER A 457 16.00 -32.48 6.51
N ASP A 458 15.34 -33.42 7.17
CA ASP A 458 15.74 -33.97 8.48
C ASP A 458 16.32 -35.41 8.36
N GLY A 459 16.43 -35.94 7.14
CA GLY A 459 16.87 -37.29 6.82
C GLY A 459 15.72 -38.27 6.57
N GLU A 460 14.52 -38.01 7.05
CA GLU A 460 13.31 -38.82 6.80
C GLU A 460 12.35 -38.13 5.82
N ARG A 461 12.08 -36.83 6.05
CA ARG A 461 11.24 -36.00 5.17
C ARG A 461 12.11 -35.04 4.38
N ASN A 462 11.77 -34.88 3.09
CA ASN A 462 12.37 -33.89 2.23
C ASN A 462 11.31 -32.91 1.71
N MET A 463 11.64 -31.62 1.67
CA MET A 463 10.96 -30.61 0.89
C MET A 463 11.90 -30.10 -0.17
N ASN A 464 11.61 -30.39 -1.42
CA ASN A 464 12.38 -29.94 -2.57
C ASN A 464 11.80 -28.63 -3.08
N ILE A 465 12.59 -27.57 -3.10
CA ILE A 465 12.21 -26.25 -3.58
C ILE A 465 12.81 -26.06 -4.95
N TYR A 466 11.99 -25.75 -5.96
CA TYR A 466 12.43 -25.63 -7.35
C TYR A 466 12.09 -24.26 -7.93
N TYR A 467 12.99 -23.73 -8.75
CA TYR A 467 12.74 -22.58 -9.59
C TYR A 467 11.84 -22.94 -10.77
N VAL A 468 10.73 -22.23 -10.93
CA VAL A 468 9.78 -22.42 -12.02
C VAL A 468 10.12 -21.48 -13.17
N HIS A 469 10.53 -22.04 -14.30
CA HIS A 469 10.86 -21.29 -15.51
C HIS A 469 10.76 -22.15 -16.79
N PRO A 470 10.45 -21.55 -17.95
CA PRO A 470 10.04 -20.15 -18.15
C PRO A 470 8.65 -19.86 -17.60
N LEU A 471 8.43 -18.65 -17.12
CA LEU A 471 7.15 -18.20 -16.61
C LEU A 471 6.90 -16.74 -17.04
N GLY A 472 5.69 -16.45 -17.53
CA GLY A 472 5.31 -15.10 -17.95
C GLY A 472 4.83 -14.20 -16.81
N HIS A 473 4.41 -14.79 -15.68
CA HIS A 473 3.86 -14.10 -14.54
C HIS A 473 4.92 -13.28 -13.79
N VAL A 474 5.96 -13.95 -13.32
CA VAL A 474 7.04 -13.34 -12.52
C VAL A 474 8.34 -14.09 -12.74
N ASP A 475 9.48 -13.39 -12.67
CA ASP A 475 10.79 -14.01 -12.63
C ASP A 475 11.18 -14.31 -11.17
N GLY A 476 11.71 -15.51 -10.92
CA GLY A 476 12.11 -15.93 -9.57
C GLY A 476 11.02 -16.65 -8.78
N MET A 477 10.04 -17.23 -9.46
CA MET A 477 9.02 -18.07 -8.86
C MET A 477 9.61 -19.37 -8.33
N LEU A 478 9.26 -19.75 -7.10
CA LEU A 478 9.56 -21.03 -6.48
C LEU A 478 8.27 -21.84 -6.31
N MET A 479 8.41 -23.16 -6.36
CA MET A 479 7.42 -24.12 -5.89
C MET A 479 8.09 -25.10 -4.94
N ALA A 480 7.36 -25.64 -3.97
CA ALA A 480 7.85 -26.69 -3.08
C ALA A 480 7.20 -28.03 -3.44
N TYR A 481 7.95 -29.12 -3.27
CA TYR A 481 7.49 -30.48 -3.53
C TYR A 481 7.88 -31.41 -2.38
N LEU A 482 6.90 -32.15 -1.88
CA LEU A 482 7.06 -33.16 -0.84
C LEU A 482 6.98 -34.55 -1.51
N PRO A 483 8.12 -35.22 -1.75
CA PRO A 483 8.15 -36.46 -2.54
C PRO A 483 7.46 -37.64 -1.86
N ASN A 484 7.49 -37.75 -0.53
CA ASN A 484 6.85 -38.83 0.21
C ASN A 484 5.32 -38.72 0.15
N GLU A 485 4.81 -37.50 0.23
CA GLU A 485 3.39 -37.16 0.23
C GLU A 485 2.84 -36.94 -1.20
N GLN A 486 3.73 -36.84 -2.19
CA GLN A 486 3.39 -36.54 -3.58
C GLN A 486 2.62 -35.21 -3.73
N ILE A 487 2.97 -34.21 -2.90
CA ILE A 487 2.32 -32.92 -2.86
C ILE A 487 3.21 -31.86 -3.53
N VAL A 488 2.64 -31.08 -4.44
CA VAL A 488 3.23 -29.82 -4.92
C VAL A 488 2.51 -28.64 -4.27
N ILE A 489 3.28 -27.72 -3.68
CA ILE A 489 2.82 -26.45 -3.11
C ILE A 489 3.27 -25.33 -4.04
N GLU A 490 2.33 -24.49 -4.49
CA GLU A 490 2.59 -23.47 -5.48
C GLU A 490 1.74 -22.20 -5.24
N ALA A 491 2.14 -21.10 -5.83
CA ALA A 491 1.39 -19.85 -5.84
C ALA A 491 1.27 -19.31 -7.27
N ASP A 492 0.09 -18.77 -7.63
CA ASP A 492 -0.19 -18.09 -8.90
C ASP A 492 0.00 -18.92 -10.18
N LEU A 493 0.28 -20.21 -10.02
CA LEU A 493 0.43 -21.14 -11.14
C LEU A 493 -0.87 -21.85 -11.47
N PHE A 494 -1.69 -22.15 -10.45
CA PHE A 494 -3.02 -22.75 -10.62
C PHE A 494 -3.96 -22.31 -9.51
N ASP A 495 -4.88 -21.40 -9.83
CA ASP A 495 -5.93 -20.96 -8.91
C ASP A 495 -7.07 -22.00 -8.87
N THR A 496 -7.34 -22.51 -7.68
CA THR A 496 -8.36 -23.55 -7.46
C THR A 496 -9.66 -23.03 -6.85
N HIS A 497 -9.90 -21.72 -6.87
CA HIS A 497 -11.23 -21.20 -6.57
C HIS A 497 -12.26 -21.73 -7.58
N LEU A 498 -13.39 -22.16 -7.06
CA LEU A 498 -14.43 -22.73 -7.93
C LEU A 498 -15.27 -21.65 -8.63
N PRO A 499 -15.63 -21.86 -9.91
CA PRO A 499 -15.29 -23.03 -10.74
C PRO A 499 -13.85 -22.98 -11.24
N LEU A 500 -13.23 -24.15 -11.39
CA LEU A 500 -11.89 -24.25 -11.97
C LEU A 500 -11.84 -23.62 -13.38
N PRO A 501 -10.66 -23.14 -13.83
CA PRO A 501 -10.49 -22.58 -15.16
C PRO A 501 -10.95 -23.54 -16.26
N ALA A 502 -11.76 -23.05 -17.19
CA ALA A 502 -12.24 -23.89 -18.31
C ALA A 502 -11.14 -24.20 -19.34
N THR A 503 -10.03 -23.45 -19.33
CA THR A 503 -8.90 -23.61 -20.26
C THR A 503 -7.60 -23.26 -19.55
N ALA A 504 -6.54 -24.00 -19.84
CA ALA A 504 -5.24 -23.77 -19.26
C ALA A 504 -4.66 -22.39 -19.64
N THR A 505 -4.17 -21.68 -18.63
CA THR A 505 -3.39 -20.46 -18.77
C THR A 505 -1.92 -20.77 -19.09
N ASP A 506 -1.12 -19.74 -19.41
CA ASP A 506 0.32 -19.91 -19.57
C ASP A 506 1.01 -20.31 -18.25
N ALA A 507 0.51 -19.82 -17.11
CA ALA A 507 1.00 -20.22 -15.79
C ALA A 507 0.74 -21.71 -15.51
N ASN A 508 -0.49 -22.20 -15.81
CA ASN A 508 -0.82 -23.62 -15.69
C ASN A 508 0.12 -24.47 -16.55
N ARG A 509 0.36 -24.08 -17.82
CA ARG A 509 1.29 -24.81 -18.71
C ARG A 509 2.72 -24.78 -18.19
N SER A 510 3.16 -23.69 -17.56
CA SER A 510 4.49 -23.60 -16.94
C SER A 510 4.61 -24.59 -15.79
N LEU A 511 3.62 -24.68 -14.91
CA LEU A 511 3.58 -25.67 -13.81
C LEU A 511 3.63 -27.10 -14.37
N TYR A 512 2.74 -27.43 -15.33
CA TYR A 512 2.71 -28.75 -15.97
C TYR A 512 4.08 -29.12 -16.55
N ASN A 513 4.67 -28.25 -17.37
CA ASN A 513 5.96 -28.49 -18.00
C ASN A 513 7.08 -28.67 -16.97
N GLN A 514 7.01 -27.94 -15.85
CA GLN A 514 8.00 -28.06 -14.78
C GLN A 514 7.90 -29.41 -14.07
N VAL A 515 6.69 -29.87 -13.74
CA VAL A 515 6.43 -31.19 -13.16
C VAL A 515 6.94 -32.28 -14.08
N GLN A 516 6.65 -32.21 -15.39
CA GLN A 516 7.12 -33.17 -16.40
C GLN A 516 8.65 -33.15 -16.54
N ARG A 517 9.27 -31.96 -16.61
CA ARG A 517 10.72 -31.81 -16.73
C ARG A 517 11.46 -32.41 -15.56
N LEU A 518 10.96 -32.20 -14.35
CA LEU A 518 11.53 -32.70 -13.10
C LEU A 518 11.14 -34.15 -12.82
N LYS A 519 10.19 -34.72 -13.59
CA LYS A 519 9.64 -36.08 -13.41
C LYS A 519 9.08 -36.29 -12.00
N LEU A 520 8.34 -35.29 -11.50
CA LEU A 520 7.70 -35.38 -10.19
C LEU A 520 6.47 -36.29 -10.28
N ASP A 521 6.31 -37.13 -9.27
CA ASP A 521 5.11 -37.95 -9.08
C ASP A 521 4.15 -37.18 -8.15
N VAL A 522 3.18 -36.49 -8.76
CA VAL A 522 2.28 -35.58 -8.04
C VAL A 522 0.90 -36.21 -7.91
N ALA A 523 0.39 -36.30 -6.68
CA ALA A 523 -0.97 -36.72 -6.37
C ALA A 523 -1.88 -35.53 -6.05
N THR A 524 -1.34 -34.47 -5.41
CA THR A 524 -2.11 -33.33 -4.91
C THR A 524 -1.39 -32.01 -5.20
N ILE A 525 -2.16 -31.01 -5.64
CA ILE A 525 -1.74 -29.61 -5.70
C ILE A 525 -2.29 -28.89 -4.46
N VAL A 526 -1.44 -28.15 -3.78
CA VAL A 526 -1.79 -27.28 -2.66
C VAL A 526 -1.47 -25.84 -3.07
N PRO A 527 -2.46 -25.11 -3.54
CA PRO A 527 -2.25 -23.75 -4.00
C PRO A 527 -2.29 -22.75 -2.85
N ILE A 528 -1.63 -21.64 -3.02
CA ILE A 528 -1.78 -20.48 -2.13
C ILE A 528 -3.13 -19.79 -2.39
N HIS A 529 -3.68 -19.92 -3.59
CA HIS A 529 -5.01 -19.41 -3.96
C HIS A 529 -6.01 -20.55 -4.15
N GLY A 530 -6.97 -20.68 -3.23
CA GLY A 530 -8.02 -21.70 -3.27
C GLY A 530 -7.76 -22.87 -2.32
N HIS A 531 -8.20 -24.07 -2.67
CA HIS A 531 -8.16 -25.27 -1.83
C HIS A 531 -7.28 -26.36 -2.44
N PRO A 532 -6.73 -27.27 -1.63
CA PRO A 532 -6.04 -28.45 -2.14
C PRO A 532 -6.92 -29.24 -3.09
N VAL A 533 -6.37 -29.65 -4.23
CA VAL A 533 -7.09 -30.43 -5.25
C VAL A 533 -6.25 -31.60 -5.74
N PRO A 534 -6.89 -32.71 -6.20
CA PRO A 534 -6.20 -33.81 -6.86
C PRO A 534 -5.46 -33.32 -8.13
N TRP A 535 -4.31 -33.92 -8.41
CA TRP A 535 -3.57 -33.66 -9.66
C TRP A 535 -4.39 -33.95 -10.92
N SER A 536 -5.34 -34.91 -10.87
CA SER A 536 -6.27 -35.19 -11.95
C SER A 536 -7.10 -34.00 -12.40
N ASP A 537 -7.56 -33.19 -11.46
CA ASP A 537 -8.37 -31.99 -11.75
C ASP A 537 -7.58 -30.92 -12.53
N PHE A 538 -6.28 -30.83 -12.25
CA PHE A 538 -5.36 -29.98 -13.00
C PHE A 538 -5.11 -30.54 -14.42
N LEU A 539 -4.95 -31.87 -14.57
CA LEU A 539 -4.79 -32.53 -15.87
C LEU A 539 -6.01 -32.30 -16.77
N ASP A 540 -7.21 -32.29 -16.18
CA ASP A 540 -8.44 -31.97 -16.92
C ASP A 540 -8.40 -30.54 -17.48
N VAL A 541 -7.93 -29.56 -16.71
CA VAL A 541 -7.77 -28.18 -17.16
C VAL A 541 -6.68 -28.05 -18.22
N ILE A 542 -5.57 -28.79 -18.09
CA ILE A 542 -4.49 -28.85 -19.09
C ILE A 542 -4.96 -29.50 -20.39
N GLY A 543 -5.94 -30.40 -20.34
CA GLY A 543 -6.43 -31.20 -21.46
C GLY A 543 -5.50 -32.39 -21.75
N ASP A 544 -4.80 -32.89 -20.75
CA ASP A 544 -3.97 -34.10 -20.84
C ASP A 544 -4.78 -35.31 -20.37
N THR A 545 -5.25 -36.11 -21.32
CA THR A 545 -6.03 -37.35 -21.10
C THR A 545 -5.13 -38.58 -20.97
N SER A 546 -3.82 -38.43 -20.86
CA SER A 546 -2.88 -39.56 -20.85
C SER A 546 -2.78 -40.29 -19.50
N ALA A 547 -3.52 -39.85 -18.49
CA ALA A 547 -3.55 -40.44 -17.14
C ALA A 547 -4.71 -41.43 -16.89
N GLU A 548 -5.54 -41.79 -17.93
CA GLU A 548 -6.55 -42.83 -17.86
C GLU A 548 -5.98 -44.24 -18.15
#